data_7856c72d978dae8f95fd6c102f030d6a
#
_entry.id   7856c72d978dae8f95fd6c102f030d6a
#
_cell.length_a   1.000
_cell.length_b   1.000
_cell.length_c   1.000
_cell.angle_alpha   90.00
_cell.angle_beta   90.00
_cell.angle_gamma   90.00
#
_symmetry.space_group_name_H-M   'P 1'
#
loop_
_entity.id
_entity.type
_entity.pdbx_description
1 polymer ?
#
loop_
_entity_poly.entity_id
_entity_poly.type
_entity_poly.pdbx_seq_one_letter_code
_entity_poly.pdbx_strand_id
1 'polypeptide(L)'
;MSKAHEVMFYTDGRHSSVYLYEPPMGVPQYEEPIDELVDLGVDTITYAVGDCSVLLYATKVGERWGHNVDLTDHDIWWRAAKNAKAMIDSGVDPLMLVCRHAQARGFQFLPSLLLNLIHTPHDRVTNCRVADFTTEHPEWQVGPEPDYPEAAHDQPNRLSYAVPEVRANRLAVIRELVSDYPSDGIEINMMDYAPFIARREVTEHTGTMTEWVREIRRVCDAASAAQGREKRLVVRIAATLAGNK
;
A
#
# COMPACT_ATOMS: atom_id res chain seq x y z
N MET A 1 20.74 5.24 -25.87
CA MET A 1 21.61 5.66 -24.76
C MET A 1 20.96 5.17 -23.49
N SER A 2 21.64 4.33 -22.68
CA SER A 2 21.13 3.95 -21.36
C SER A 2 21.11 5.22 -20.51
N LYS A 3 19.96 5.57 -19.89
CA LYS A 3 19.91 6.64 -18.89
C LYS A 3 20.88 6.28 -17.76
N ALA A 4 21.74 7.21 -17.38
CA ALA A 4 22.71 6.99 -16.32
C ALA A 4 22.07 6.79 -14.95
N HIS A 5 20.86 7.33 -14.75
CA HIS A 5 20.10 7.24 -13.51
C HIS A 5 18.60 7.20 -13.81
N GLU A 6 17.85 6.39 -13.06
CA GLU A 6 16.38 6.37 -13.04
C GLU A 6 15.88 7.24 -11.90
N VAL A 7 14.89 8.09 -12.17
CA VAL A 7 14.22 8.89 -11.16
C VAL A 7 12.87 8.26 -10.84
N MET A 8 12.75 7.77 -9.61
CA MET A 8 11.49 7.23 -9.08
C MET A 8 10.83 8.28 -8.19
N PHE A 9 9.58 8.60 -8.48
CA PHE A 9 8.77 9.51 -7.67
C PHE A 9 7.74 8.73 -6.88
N TYR A 10 7.73 8.91 -5.56
CA TYR A 10 6.69 8.33 -4.69
C TYR A 10 5.58 9.33 -4.44
N THR A 11 4.36 8.90 -4.64
CA THR A 11 3.17 9.60 -4.16
C THR A 11 2.33 8.68 -3.30
N ASP A 12 1.79 9.20 -2.22
CA ASP A 12 0.88 8.44 -1.38
C ASP A 12 -0.55 8.33 -1.96
N GLY A 13 -0.79 8.96 -3.13
CA GLY A 13 -2.09 8.96 -3.80
C GLY A 13 -3.21 9.65 -3.02
N ARG A 14 -2.89 10.26 -1.88
CA ARG A 14 -3.85 10.86 -0.96
C ARG A 14 -3.71 12.36 -0.86
N HIS A 15 -2.53 12.83 -0.44
CA HIS A 15 -2.28 14.26 -0.22
C HIS A 15 -2.33 15.10 -1.49
N SER A 16 -1.95 14.52 -2.61
CA SER A 16 -2.02 15.19 -3.94
C SER A 16 -3.36 14.98 -4.64
N SER A 17 -4.30 14.22 -4.10
CA SER A 17 -5.54 13.84 -4.77
C SER A 17 -6.72 13.76 -3.79
N VAL A 18 -7.06 12.57 -3.30
CA VAL A 18 -8.34 12.30 -2.62
C VAL A 18 -8.56 13.06 -1.31
N TYR A 19 -7.53 13.66 -0.71
CA TYR A 19 -7.66 14.53 0.46
C TYR A 19 -7.96 15.99 0.10
N LEU A 20 -7.60 16.44 -1.10
CA LEU A 20 -7.72 17.83 -1.51
C LEU A 20 -9.15 18.20 -1.92
N TYR A 21 -9.81 17.29 -2.61
CA TYR A 21 -11.07 17.58 -3.28
C TYR A 21 -12.28 17.11 -2.48
N GLU A 22 -13.32 17.94 -2.46
CA GLU A 22 -14.62 17.54 -1.94
C GLU A 22 -15.23 16.44 -2.82
N PRO A 23 -15.87 15.43 -2.22
CA PRO A 23 -16.56 14.39 -2.97
C PRO A 23 -17.79 14.94 -3.74
N PRO A 24 -18.07 14.41 -4.93
CA PRO A 24 -17.30 13.41 -5.65
C PRO A 24 -16.21 14.02 -6.55
N MET A 25 -15.02 13.43 -6.50
CA MET A 25 -14.00 13.70 -7.52
C MET A 25 -14.40 13.11 -8.87
N GLY A 26 -14.02 13.79 -9.95
CA GLY A 26 -14.08 13.27 -11.30
C GLY A 26 -12.73 12.73 -11.80
N VAL A 27 -12.72 12.19 -13.02
CA VAL A 27 -11.51 11.69 -13.68
C VAL A 27 -10.37 12.71 -13.71
N PRO A 28 -10.60 14.01 -14.06
CA PRO A 28 -9.50 14.96 -14.13
C PRO A 28 -8.73 15.14 -12.83
N GLN A 29 -9.40 15.12 -11.68
CA GLN A 29 -8.73 15.29 -10.38
C GLN A 29 -7.88 14.08 -9.97
N TYR A 30 -8.16 12.89 -10.51
CA TYR A 30 -7.31 11.73 -10.36
C TYR A 30 -6.10 11.75 -11.29
N GLU A 31 -6.22 12.38 -12.46
CA GLU A 31 -5.17 12.46 -13.48
C GLU A 31 -4.19 13.58 -13.24
N GLU A 32 -4.65 14.71 -12.69
CA GLU A 32 -3.87 15.95 -12.47
C GLU A 32 -2.53 15.71 -11.75
N PRO A 33 -2.43 14.95 -10.63
CA PRO A 33 -1.15 14.73 -9.96
C PRO A 33 -0.12 13.96 -10.81
N ILE A 34 -0.59 13.21 -11.79
CA ILE A 34 0.29 12.52 -12.75
C ILE A 34 0.76 13.50 -13.82
N ASP A 35 -0.14 14.35 -14.30
CA ASP A 35 0.17 15.36 -15.33
C ASP A 35 1.19 16.38 -14.83
N GLU A 36 1.17 16.71 -13.53
CA GLU A 36 2.16 17.60 -12.90
C GLU A 36 3.60 17.04 -12.96
N LEU A 37 3.78 15.73 -13.14
CA LEU A 37 5.10 15.10 -13.23
C LEU A 37 5.68 15.07 -14.64
N VAL A 38 4.89 15.43 -15.64
CA VAL A 38 5.34 15.46 -17.04
C VAL A 38 6.47 16.48 -17.20
N ASP A 39 7.50 16.11 -17.94
CA ASP A 39 8.70 16.93 -18.21
C ASP A 39 9.59 17.26 -16.99
N LEU A 40 9.31 16.69 -15.81
CA LEU A 40 10.15 16.87 -14.61
C LEU A 40 11.31 15.86 -14.52
N GLY A 41 11.47 14.99 -15.52
CA GLY A 41 12.55 14.00 -15.54
C GLY A 41 12.26 12.76 -14.71
N VAL A 42 11.05 12.56 -14.24
CA VAL A 42 10.58 11.34 -13.58
C VAL A 42 10.44 10.21 -14.61
N ASP A 43 10.88 9.01 -14.25
CA ASP A 43 10.77 7.81 -15.09
C ASP A 43 9.71 6.85 -14.57
N THR A 44 9.63 6.71 -13.26
CA THR A 44 8.78 5.73 -12.59
C THR A 44 7.99 6.40 -11.47
N ILE A 45 6.70 6.13 -11.43
CA ILE A 45 5.83 6.55 -10.34
C ILE A 45 5.55 5.33 -9.44
N THR A 46 5.84 5.45 -8.15
CA THR A 46 5.36 4.52 -7.13
C THR A 46 4.16 5.15 -6.43
N TYR A 47 3.00 4.51 -6.53
CA TYR A 47 1.71 5.06 -6.12
C TYR A 47 1.09 4.23 -5.00
N ALA A 48 0.94 4.81 -3.82
CA ALA A 48 0.33 4.09 -2.70
C ALA A 48 -1.15 3.80 -2.95
N VAL A 49 -1.52 2.53 -2.82
CA VAL A 49 -2.87 2.04 -3.16
C VAL A 49 -3.89 2.18 -2.02
N GLY A 50 -3.53 2.89 -1.00
CA GLY A 50 -4.27 3.05 0.24
C GLY A 50 -3.30 3.02 1.42
N ASP A 51 -3.69 2.37 2.50
CA ASP A 51 -2.74 1.92 3.52
C ASP A 51 -2.68 0.38 3.52
N CYS A 52 -1.94 -0.20 4.46
CA CYS A 52 -1.78 -1.65 4.49
C CYS A 52 -3.09 -2.40 4.75
N SER A 53 -4.04 -1.75 5.37
CA SER A 53 -5.25 -2.37 5.90
C SER A 53 -6.43 -2.19 4.96
N VAL A 54 -6.62 -0.98 4.44
CA VAL A 54 -7.74 -0.63 3.56
C VAL A 54 -7.26 0.07 2.29
N LEU A 55 -7.94 -0.20 1.19
CA LEU A 55 -7.49 0.10 -0.15
C LEU A 55 -8.41 1.11 -0.84
N LEU A 56 -7.83 1.98 -1.66
CA LEU A 56 -8.53 3.07 -2.35
C LEU A 56 -8.91 2.70 -3.80
N TYR A 57 -9.04 1.41 -4.09
CA TYR A 57 -9.41 0.91 -5.42
C TYR A 57 -10.44 -0.22 -5.32
N ALA A 58 -10.94 -0.70 -6.45
CA ALA A 58 -11.98 -1.74 -6.52
C ALA A 58 -11.42 -3.14 -6.25
N THR A 59 -10.77 -3.32 -5.09
CA THR A 59 -10.18 -4.61 -4.68
C THR A 59 -11.23 -5.70 -4.57
N LYS A 60 -10.85 -6.93 -4.94
CA LYS A 60 -11.65 -8.15 -4.81
C LYS A 60 -11.20 -9.03 -3.63
N VAL A 61 -10.03 -8.74 -3.07
CA VAL A 61 -9.38 -9.59 -2.06
C VAL A 61 -9.07 -8.87 -0.75
N GLY A 62 -8.95 -7.54 -0.79
CA GLY A 62 -8.75 -6.69 0.37
C GLY A 62 -10.03 -5.99 0.83
N GLU A 63 -9.90 -5.13 1.81
CA GLU A 63 -10.97 -4.29 2.32
C GLU A 63 -10.87 -2.88 1.76
N ARG A 64 -11.99 -2.27 1.43
CA ARG A 64 -11.99 -0.90 0.89
C ARG A 64 -11.97 0.14 1.99
N TRP A 65 -11.28 1.22 1.74
CA TRP A 65 -11.31 2.39 2.64
C TRP A 65 -12.74 2.87 2.87
N GLY A 66 -13.14 2.95 4.13
CA GLY A 66 -14.50 3.34 4.51
C GLY A 66 -15.56 2.24 4.40
N HIS A 67 -15.14 0.94 4.31
CA HIS A 67 -16.09 -0.17 4.30
C HIS A 67 -16.83 -0.34 5.63
N ASN A 68 -16.20 0.05 6.74
CA ASN A 68 -16.65 -0.19 8.10
C ASN A 68 -17.54 0.92 8.68
N VAL A 69 -17.39 2.16 8.20
CA VAL A 69 -18.14 3.32 8.68
C VAL A 69 -18.49 4.30 7.57
N ASP A 70 -19.70 4.88 7.63
CA ASP A 70 -20.13 5.92 6.68
C ASP A 70 -19.62 7.32 7.03
N LEU A 71 -19.38 7.56 8.31
CA LEU A 71 -18.88 8.83 8.84
C LEU A 71 -17.64 8.56 9.68
N THR A 72 -16.71 9.48 9.59
CA THR A 72 -15.51 9.51 10.43
C THR A 72 -15.36 10.92 11.00
N ASP A 73 -14.70 11.04 12.12
CA ASP A 73 -14.38 12.30 12.78
C ASP A 73 -13.20 13.05 12.14
N HIS A 74 -12.66 12.54 11.02
CA HIS A 74 -11.52 13.11 10.34
C HIS A 74 -11.83 13.44 8.87
N ASP A 75 -11.96 14.72 8.54
CA ASP A 75 -12.44 15.23 7.25
C ASP A 75 -11.69 14.68 6.04
N ILE A 76 -10.35 14.67 6.07
CA ILE A 76 -9.56 14.21 4.92
C ILE A 76 -9.70 12.70 4.69
N TRP A 77 -9.88 11.91 5.76
CA TRP A 77 -10.11 10.49 5.63
C TRP A 77 -11.52 10.20 5.09
N TRP A 78 -12.50 11.00 5.52
CA TRP A 78 -13.85 10.95 4.97
C TRP A 78 -13.83 11.29 3.47
N ARG A 79 -13.11 12.35 3.05
CA ARG A 79 -12.96 12.70 1.64
C ARG A 79 -12.40 11.54 0.84
N ALA A 80 -11.32 10.91 1.31
CA ALA A 80 -10.72 9.76 0.63
C ALA A 80 -11.73 8.61 0.47
N ALA A 81 -12.46 8.25 1.54
CA ALA A 81 -13.47 7.20 1.50
C ALA A 81 -14.56 7.51 0.48
N LYS A 82 -15.11 8.72 0.51
CA LYS A 82 -16.22 9.12 -0.34
C LYS A 82 -15.80 9.31 -1.80
N ASN A 83 -14.61 9.85 -2.06
CA ASN A 83 -14.07 10.00 -3.41
C ASN A 83 -13.81 8.63 -4.06
N ALA A 84 -13.12 7.71 -3.36
CA ALA A 84 -12.87 6.37 -3.87
C ALA A 84 -14.19 5.61 -4.10
N LYS A 85 -15.11 5.68 -3.12
CA LYS A 85 -16.42 5.04 -3.25
C LYS A 85 -17.20 5.56 -4.44
N ALA A 86 -17.30 6.89 -4.62
CA ALA A 86 -18.05 7.49 -5.71
C ALA A 86 -17.50 7.06 -7.08
N MET A 87 -16.19 7.02 -7.24
CA MET A 87 -15.56 6.58 -8.49
C MET A 87 -15.86 5.10 -8.76
N ILE A 88 -15.69 4.23 -7.76
CA ILE A 88 -15.99 2.79 -7.90
C ILE A 88 -17.48 2.56 -8.21
N ASP A 89 -18.38 3.25 -7.53
CA ASP A 89 -19.83 3.13 -7.76
C ASP A 89 -20.24 3.62 -9.17
N SER A 90 -19.45 4.54 -9.75
CA SER A 90 -19.64 4.94 -11.17
C SER A 90 -19.15 3.91 -12.18
N GLY A 91 -18.55 2.82 -11.72
CA GLY A 91 -17.98 1.77 -12.57
C GLY A 91 -16.53 2.03 -12.99
N VAL A 92 -15.88 3.03 -12.44
CA VAL A 92 -14.48 3.35 -12.71
C VAL A 92 -13.60 2.95 -11.51
N ASP A 93 -12.61 2.11 -11.77
CA ASP A 93 -11.61 1.77 -10.76
C ASP A 93 -10.53 2.87 -10.71
N PRO A 94 -10.35 3.58 -9.56
CA PRO A 94 -9.38 4.65 -9.45
C PRO A 94 -7.94 4.23 -9.77
N LEU A 95 -7.53 3.04 -9.33
CA LEU A 95 -6.16 2.56 -9.57
C LEU A 95 -5.93 2.23 -11.04
N MET A 96 -6.92 1.58 -11.68
CA MET A 96 -6.86 1.29 -13.11
C MET A 96 -6.77 2.57 -13.94
N LEU A 97 -7.56 3.59 -13.57
CA LEU A 97 -7.55 4.90 -14.18
C LEU A 97 -6.15 5.54 -14.11
N VAL A 98 -5.61 5.71 -12.90
CA VAL A 98 -4.32 6.37 -12.67
C VAL A 98 -3.16 5.59 -13.32
N CYS A 99 -3.18 4.25 -13.23
CA CYS A 99 -2.19 3.38 -13.86
C CYS A 99 -2.13 3.58 -15.38
N ARG A 100 -3.27 3.54 -16.05
CA ARG A 100 -3.35 3.73 -17.50
C ARG A 100 -2.96 5.14 -17.93
N HIS A 101 -3.38 6.14 -17.15
CA HIS A 101 -3.02 7.53 -17.41
C HIS A 101 -1.50 7.75 -17.31
N ALA A 102 -0.88 7.28 -16.23
CA ALA A 102 0.57 7.37 -16.05
C ALA A 102 1.34 6.72 -17.21
N GLN A 103 0.90 5.55 -17.66
CA GLN A 103 1.52 4.87 -18.79
C GLN A 103 1.30 5.61 -20.11
N ALA A 104 0.15 6.22 -20.32
CA ALA A 104 -0.13 7.05 -21.49
C ALA A 104 0.75 8.32 -21.53
N ARG A 105 1.20 8.80 -20.37
CA ARG A 105 2.19 9.90 -20.21
C ARG A 105 3.64 9.44 -20.32
N GLY A 106 3.89 8.14 -20.47
CA GLY A 106 5.23 7.58 -20.66
C GLY A 106 5.95 7.15 -19.36
N PHE A 107 5.27 7.19 -18.23
CA PHE A 107 5.81 6.72 -16.97
C PHE A 107 5.70 5.20 -16.83
N GLN A 108 6.67 4.57 -16.15
CA GLN A 108 6.42 3.29 -15.51
C GLN A 108 5.58 3.52 -14.25
N PHE A 109 4.65 2.60 -13.97
CA PHE A 109 3.75 2.72 -12.84
C PHE A 109 3.79 1.47 -11.95
N LEU A 110 4.16 1.67 -10.69
CA LEU A 110 4.21 0.62 -9.68
C LEU A 110 3.23 0.97 -8.54
N PRO A 111 2.16 0.20 -8.35
CA PRO A 111 1.43 0.25 -7.08
C PRO A 111 2.36 0.07 -5.90
N SER A 112 2.22 0.89 -4.87
CA SER A 112 3.01 0.82 -3.64
C SER A 112 2.12 0.32 -2.50
N LEU A 113 2.48 -0.83 -1.93
CA LEU A 113 1.77 -1.42 -0.80
C LEU A 113 2.52 -1.14 0.49
N LEU A 114 1.94 -0.32 1.36
CA LEU A 114 2.39 -0.15 2.74
C LEU A 114 2.08 -1.43 3.52
N LEU A 115 3.07 -2.00 4.21
CA LEU A 115 2.89 -3.33 4.82
C LEU A 115 2.22 -3.30 6.18
N ASN A 116 2.39 -2.23 6.94
CA ASN A 116 1.79 -2.08 8.26
C ASN A 116 1.21 -0.67 8.46
N LEU A 117 0.27 -0.58 9.37
CA LEU A 117 -0.31 0.65 9.87
C LEU A 117 -0.71 0.43 11.32
N ILE A 118 -0.88 1.51 12.06
CA ILE A 118 -1.24 1.49 13.47
C ILE A 118 -2.69 1.93 13.63
N HIS A 119 -3.51 1.06 14.21
CA HIS A 119 -4.88 1.36 14.61
C HIS A 119 -5.20 0.72 15.96
N THR A 120 -6.04 1.37 16.74
CA THR A 120 -6.56 0.81 17.98
C THR A 120 -7.91 0.14 17.75
N PRO A 121 -8.35 -0.80 18.59
CA PRO A 121 -9.69 -1.40 18.47
C PRO A 121 -10.84 -0.38 18.51
N HIS A 122 -10.65 0.75 19.19
CA HIS A 122 -11.64 1.82 19.21
C HIS A 122 -11.83 2.50 17.87
N ASP A 123 -10.79 2.49 17.03
CA ASP A 123 -10.84 3.14 15.73
C ASP A 123 -11.81 2.46 14.77
N ARG A 124 -12.21 1.21 15.03
CA ARG A 124 -13.12 0.45 14.16
C ARG A 124 -14.47 1.14 13.94
N VAL A 125 -14.97 1.88 14.92
CA VAL A 125 -16.29 2.52 14.86
C VAL A 125 -16.24 4.01 14.51
N THR A 126 -15.06 4.60 14.47
CA THR A 126 -14.85 6.03 14.22
C THR A 126 -13.89 6.32 13.07
N ASN A 127 -13.07 5.35 12.69
CA ASN A 127 -12.01 5.51 11.70
C ASN A 127 -12.26 4.63 10.48
N CYS A 128 -12.47 5.26 9.33
CA CYS A 128 -12.70 4.60 8.04
C CYS A 128 -11.43 3.92 7.45
N ARG A 129 -10.30 3.99 8.14
CA ARG A 129 -9.02 3.38 7.74
C ARG A 129 -8.74 2.03 8.42
N VAL A 130 -9.65 1.53 9.21
CA VAL A 130 -9.48 0.29 9.97
C VAL A 130 -10.01 -0.90 9.16
N ALA A 131 -9.19 -1.93 9.02
CA ALA A 131 -9.59 -3.20 8.44
C ALA A 131 -10.11 -4.17 9.50
N ASP A 132 -11.18 -4.88 9.20
CA ASP A 132 -11.70 -5.94 10.05
C ASP A 132 -10.64 -7.04 10.25
N PHE A 133 -9.92 -7.41 9.20
CA PHE A 133 -8.81 -8.35 9.26
C PHE A 133 -7.79 -8.04 10.37
N THR A 134 -7.53 -6.76 10.64
CA THR A 134 -6.58 -6.36 11.69
C THR A 134 -7.19 -6.40 13.08
N THR A 135 -8.47 -6.04 13.20
CA THR A 135 -9.14 -5.86 14.51
C THR A 135 -9.79 -7.15 15.02
N GLU A 136 -10.15 -8.07 14.14
CA GLU A 136 -10.75 -9.36 14.48
C GLU A 136 -9.72 -10.40 14.93
N HIS A 137 -8.43 -10.14 14.67
CA HIS A 137 -7.33 -11.04 14.97
C HIS A 137 -6.25 -10.39 15.84
N PRO A 138 -6.58 -10.02 17.09
CA PRO A 138 -5.60 -9.41 18.01
C PRO A 138 -4.41 -10.35 18.30
N GLU A 139 -4.60 -11.67 18.19
CA GLU A 139 -3.56 -12.67 18.33
C GLU A 139 -2.50 -12.66 17.21
N TRP A 140 -2.79 -12.00 16.08
CA TRP A 140 -1.85 -11.84 14.96
C TRP A 140 -1.02 -10.57 15.06
N GLN A 141 -1.21 -9.80 16.10
CA GLN A 141 -0.50 -8.54 16.30
C GLN A 141 0.87 -8.78 16.95
N VAL A 142 1.80 -7.88 16.69
CA VAL A 142 3.14 -7.90 17.30
C VAL A 142 3.05 -7.87 18.83
N GLY A 143 2.04 -7.17 19.37
CA GLY A 143 1.90 -6.97 20.81
C GLY A 143 2.85 -5.93 21.36
N PRO A 144 2.84 -5.72 22.68
CA PRO A 144 3.69 -4.73 23.33
C PRO A 144 5.18 -5.05 23.17
N GLU A 145 5.97 -4.03 22.87
CA GLU A 145 7.43 -4.07 22.76
C GLU A 145 8.04 -3.10 23.77
N PRO A 146 8.10 -3.47 25.08
CA PRO A 146 8.44 -2.55 26.17
C PRO A 146 9.85 -1.95 26.09
N ASP A 147 10.74 -2.60 25.34
CA ASP A 147 12.13 -2.17 25.15
C ASP A 147 12.31 -1.27 23.92
N TYR A 148 11.22 -0.83 23.27
CA TYR A 148 11.28 0.08 22.14
C TYR A 148 11.25 1.54 22.69
N PRO A 149 12.38 2.26 22.69
CA PRO A 149 12.44 3.60 23.29
C PRO A 149 11.63 4.67 22.53
N GLU A 150 11.18 4.36 21.31
CA GLU A 150 10.32 5.20 20.51
C GLU A 150 8.84 4.83 20.70
N ALA A 151 8.55 4.19 21.80
CA ALA A 151 7.24 3.67 22.19
C ALA A 151 6.11 4.72 22.28
N ALA A 152 6.38 6.00 22.12
CA ALA A 152 5.34 7.01 21.90
C ALA A 152 4.45 6.68 20.66
N HIS A 153 4.98 5.84 19.77
CA HIS A 153 4.28 5.26 18.62
C HIS A 153 4.14 3.74 18.72
N ASP A 154 4.47 3.16 19.88
CA ASP A 154 4.37 1.72 20.08
C ASP A 154 2.91 1.34 20.26
N GLN A 155 2.31 1.07 19.14
CA GLN A 155 0.96 0.54 19.11
C GLN A 155 1.08 -0.97 18.89
N PRO A 156 0.63 -1.77 19.84
CA PRO A 156 0.80 -3.22 19.80
C PRO A 156 0.00 -3.90 18.68
N ASN A 157 -0.89 -3.18 18.01
CA ASN A 157 -1.81 -3.67 17.01
C ASN A 157 -1.25 -3.73 15.58
N ARG A 158 0.06 -3.58 15.40
CA ARG A 158 0.73 -3.91 14.14
C ARG A 158 0.67 -5.40 13.88
N LEU A 159 0.36 -5.78 12.65
CA LEU A 159 0.32 -7.19 12.27
C LEU A 159 1.73 -7.80 12.25
N SER A 160 1.87 -9.00 12.82
CA SER A 160 3.12 -9.76 12.82
C SER A 160 3.25 -10.59 11.55
N TYR A 161 4.31 -10.37 10.82
CA TYR A 161 4.67 -11.18 9.65
C TYR A 161 5.28 -12.55 10.02
N ALA A 162 5.46 -12.86 11.31
CA ALA A 162 5.67 -14.21 11.77
C ALA A 162 4.44 -15.10 11.50
N VAL A 163 3.25 -14.49 11.49
CA VAL A 163 1.96 -15.17 11.26
C VAL A 163 1.76 -15.48 9.77
N PRO A 164 1.55 -16.74 9.37
CA PRO A 164 1.37 -17.11 7.97
C PRO A 164 0.15 -16.45 7.32
N GLU A 165 -0.95 -16.31 8.05
CA GLU A 165 -2.21 -15.71 7.58
C GLU A 165 -2.01 -14.24 7.19
N VAL A 166 -1.21 -13.50 7.93
CA VAL A 166 -0.86 -12.11 7.62
C VAL A 166 -0.10 -12.05 6.30
N ARG A 167 0.92 -12.91 6.12
CA ARG A 167 1.67 -12.97 4.87
C ARG A 167 0.80 -13.39 3.70
N ALA A 168 -0.10 -14.37 3.90
CA ALA A 168 -1.01 -14.83 2.87
C ALA A 168 -2.01 -13.75 2.42
N ASN A 169 -2.58 -12.99 3.37
CA ASN A 169 -3.46 -11.86 3.07
C ASN A 169 -2.75 -10.79 2.21
N ARG A 170 -1.56 -10.38 2.64
CA ARG A 170 -0.78 -9.39 1.87
C ARG A 170 -0.34 -9.91 0.50
N LEU A 171 0.00 -11.19 0.41
CA LEU A 171 0.34 -11.82 -0.87
C LEU A 171 -0.84 -11.89 -1.83
N ALA A 172 -2.07 -12.06 -1.32
CA ALA A 172 -3.28 -12.01 -2.15
C ALA A 172 -3.47 -10.62 -2.76
N VAL A 173 -3.32 -9.55 -1.98
CA VAL A 173 -3.36 -8.16 -2.48
C VAL A 173 -2.25 -7.91 -3.51
N ILE A 174 -1.01 -8.34 -3.22
CA ILE A 174 0.12 -8.20 -4.15
C ILE A 174 -0.17 -8.90 -5.47
N ARG A 175 -0.71 -10.13 -5.41
CA ARG A 175 -1.09 -10.89 -6.61
C ARG A 175 -2.14 -10.15 -7.42
N GLU A 176 -3.17 -9.61 -6.79
CA GLU A 176 -4.19 -8.78 -7.46
C GLU A 176 -3.53 -7.60 -8.18
N LEU A 177 -2.67 -6.83 -7.49
CA LEU A 177 -2.03 -5.64 -8.04
C LEU A 177 -1.13 -5.91 -9.25
N VAL A 178 -0.44 -7.04 -9.29
CA VAL A 178 0.45 -7.36 -10.42
C VAL A 178 -0.22 -8.16 -11.52
N SER A 179 -1.35 -8.85 -11.24
CA SER A 179 -2.02 -9.71 -12.20
C SER A 179 -3.24 -9.07 -12.84
N ASP A 180 -4.03 -8.30 -12.09
CA ASP A 180 -5.30 -7.72 -12.57
C ASP A 180 -5.11 -6.30 -13.13
N TYR A 181 -3.98 -5.65 -12.79
CA TYR A 181 -3.65 -4.30 -13.25
C TYR A 181 -2.51 -4.32 -14.28
N PRO A 182 -2.52 -3.39 -15.25
CA PRO A 182 -1.45 -3.27 -16.25
C PRO A 182 -0.20 -2.60 -15.68
N SER A 183 0.05 -2.73 -14.37
CA SER A 183 1.21 -2.16 -13.68
C SER A 183 2.54 -2.69 -14.23
N ASP A 184 3.61 -1.92 -14.07
CA ASP A 184 4.98 -2.33 -14.44
C ASP A 184 5.67 -3.14 -13.35
N GLY A 185 4.95 -3.46 -12.28
CA GLY A 185 5.44 -4.20 -11.14
C GLY A 185 4.77 -3.75 -9.85
N ILE A 186 5.48 -3.81 -8.74
CA ILE A 186 5.01 -3.41 -7.42
C ILE A 186 6.14 -2.85 -6.56
N GLU A 187 5.83 -1.88 -5.73
CA GLU A 187 6.68 -1.48 -4.61
C GLU A 187 6.12 -2.02 -3.30
N ILE A 188 6.97 -2.64 -2.50
CA ILE A 188 6.68 -3.04 -1.11
C ILE A 188 7.31 -2.00 -0.18
N ASN A 189 6.48 -1.25 0.54
CA ASN A 189 6.96 -0.24 1.48
C ASN A 189 7.12 -0.83 2.88
N MET A 190 8.38 -1.03 3.29
CA MET A 190 8.79 -1.51 4.60
C MET A 190 9.40 -0.41 5.48
N MET A 191 9.30 0.85 5.07
CA MET A 191 9.89 1.96 5.83
C MET A 191 9.10 2.31 7.08
N ASP A 192 7.76 2.18 7.00
CA ASP A 192 6.86 2.69 8.00
C ASP A 192 6.37 1.57 8.93
N TYR A 193 6.16 1.94 10.19
CA TYR A 193 5.49 1.10 11.18
C TYR A 193 6.15 -0.25 11.48
N ALA A 194 7.47 -0.30 11.48
CA ALA A 194 8.22 -1.43 12.06
C ALA A 194 7.95 -1.52 13.59
N PRO A 195 8.17 -2.68 14.23
CA PRO A 195 8.67 -3.94 13.64
C PRO A 195 7.59 -4.73 12.92
N PHE A 196 8.01 -5.55 11.96
CA PHE A 196 7.15 -6.52 11.24
C PHE A 196 7.09 -7.88 11.91
N ILE A 197 7.99 -8.16 12.83
CA ILE A 197 8.06 -9.34 13.68
C ILE A 197 8.45 -8.87 15.06
N ALA A 198 7.82 -9.38 16.10
CA ALA A 198 8.16 -9.03 17.46
C ALA A 198 9.64 -9.30 17.76
N ARG A 199 10.34 -8.39 18.42
CA ARG A 199 11.78 -8.52 18.69
C ARG A 199 12.14 -9.80 19.42
N ARG A 200 11.28 -10.25 20.34
CA ARG A 200 11.43 -11.52 21.05
C ARG A 200 11.42 -12.75 20.13
N GLU A 201 10.87 -12.62 18.93
CA GLU A 201 10.67 -13.72 17.96
C GLU A 201 11.65 -13.63 16.77
N VAL A 202 12.41 -12.54 16.63
CA VAL A 202 13.27 -12.28 15.46
C VAL A 202 14.26 -13.40 15.19
N THR A 203 14.86 -14.00 16.23
CA THR A 203 15.82 -15.08 16.06
C THR A 203 15.19 -16.31 15.43
N GLU A 204 13.98 -16.65 15.83
CA GLU A 204 13.22 -17.78 15.29
C GLU A 204 12.77 -17.54 13.85
N HIS A 205 12.45 -16.27 13.53
CA HIS A 205 11.90 -15.87 12.24
C HIS A 205 12.89 -15.15 11.30
N THR A 206 14.20 -15.31 11.51
CA THR A 206 15.25 -14.61 10.74
C THR A 206 15.09 -14.77 9.22
N GLY A 207 14.65 -15.95 8.73
CA GLY A 207 14.44 -16.24 7.31
C GLY A 207 13.08 -15.84 6.76
N THR A 208 12.10 -15.58 7.63
CA THR A 208 10.68 -15.47 7.26
C THR A 208 10.42 -14.37 6.22
N MET A 209 10.90 -13.15 6.47
CA MET A 209 10.72 -12.04 5.53
C MET A 209 11.46 -12.27 4.21
N THR A 210 12.65 -12.88 4.26
CA THR A 210 13.41 -13.20 3.05
C THR A 210 12.66 -14.20 2.16
N GLU A 211 12.12 -15.26 2.74
CA GLU A 211 11.35 -16.25 1.99
C GLU A 211 10.05 -15.65 1.45
N TRP A 212 9.38 -14.81 2.23
CA TRP A 212 8.18 -14.13 1.78
C TRP A 212 8.46 -13.15 0.61
N VAL A 213 9.54 -12.39 0.64
CA VAL A 213 9.96 -11.55 -0.50
C VAL A 213 10.29 -12.39 -1.74
N ARG A 214 10.91 -13.56 -1.56
CA ARG A 214 11.11 -14.51 -2.67
C ARG A 214 9.79 -15.02 -3.25
N GLU A 215 8.79 -15.25 -2.40
CA GLU A 215 7.45 -15.63 -2.86
C GLU A 215 6.79 -14.50 -3.65
N ILE A 216 6.91 -13.24 -3.20
CA ILE A 216 6.46 -12.08 -3.97
C ILE A 216 7.15 -12.03 -5.33
N ARG A 217 8.46 -12.27 -5.40
CA ARG A 217 9.18 -12.33 -6.68
C ARG A 217 8.59 -13.39 -7.61
N ARG A 218 8.29 -14.60 -7.10
CA ARG A 218 7.64 -15.65 -7.91
C ARG A 218 6.26 -15.22 -8.43
N VAL A 219 5.48 -14.49 -7.61
CA VAL A 219 4.19 -13.93 -8.05
C VAL A 219 4.38 -12.93 -9.19
N CYS A 220 5.36 -12.04 -9.08
CA CYS A 220 5.69 -11.10 -10.16
C CYS A 220 6.17 -11.83 -11.43
N ASP A 221 7.00 -12.87 -11.30
CA ASP A 221 7.49 -13.66 -12.44
C ASP A 221 6.34 -14.39 -13.16
N ALA A 222 5.40 -14.96 -12.41
CA ALA A 222 4.22 -15.58 -12.97
C ALA A 222 3.32 -14.59 -13.71
N ALA A 223 3.12 -13.39 -13.13
CA ALA A 223 2.36 -12.32 -13.79
C ALA A 223 3.08 -11.80 -15.04
N SER A 224 4.43 -11.71 -15.00
CA SER A 224 5.26 -11.36 -16.17
C SER A 224 5.06 -12.34 -17.30
N ALA A 225 5.12 -13.63 -17.00
CA ALA A 225 4.94 -14.68 -18.00
C ALA A 225 3.52 -14.67 -18.60
N ALA A 226 2.51 -14.46 -17.76
CA ALA A 226 1.11 -14.44 -18.21
C ALA A 226 0.77 -13.22 -19.07
N GLN A 227 1.36 -12.05 -18.78
CA GLN A 227 1.07 -10.80 -19.48
C GLN A 227 2.08 -10.48 -20.60
N GLY A 228 3.18 -11.25 -20.73
CA GLY A 228 4.25 -10.96 -21.70
C GLY A 228 4.99 -9.64 -21.41
N ARG A 229 4.98 -9.17 -20.16
CA ARG A 229 5.53 -7.90 -19.72
C ARG A 229 6.24 -8.08 -18.39
N GLU A 230 7.47 -7.59 -18.28
CA GLU A 230 8.23 -7.65 -17.04
C GLU A 230 7.48 -6.97 -15.89
N LYS A 231 7.45 -7.61 -14.72
CA LYS A 231 6.95 -7.04 -13.46
C LYS A 231 8.13 -6.82 -12.51
N ARG A 232 8.45 -5.56 -12.29
CA ARG A 232 9.49 -5.15 -11.34
C ARG A 232 9.03 -5.42 -9.89
N LEU A 233 9.95 -5.79 -9.03
CA LEU A 233 9.77 -5.78 -7.57
C LEU A 233 10.72 -4.76 -6.97
N VAL A 234 10.17 -3.73 -6.35
CA VAL A 234 10.90 -2.71 -5.61
C VAL A 234 10.59 -2.88 -4.12
N VAL A 235 11.59 -2.77 -3.27
CA VAL A 235 11.42 -2.80 -1.82
C VAL A 235 11.97 -1.50 -1.24
N ARG A 236 11.10 -0.74 -0.58
CA ARG A 236 11.49 0.48 0.12
C ARG A 236 11.85 0.14 1.55
N ILE A 237 13.09 0.47 1.93
CA ILE A 237 13.64 0.26 3.27
C ILE A 237 14.35 1.52 3.74
N ALA A 238 14.66 1.62 5.03
CA ALA A 238 15.45 2.73 5.56
C ALA A 238 16.84 2.78 4.92
N ALA A 239 17.37 3.98 4.70
CA ALA A 239 18.64 4.21 4.01
C ALA A 239 19.88 3.72 4.78
N THR A 240 19.74 3.43 6.07
CA THR A 240 20.86 3.00 6.93
C THR A 240 20.54 1.67 7.59
N LEU A 241 21.60 0.89 7.91
CA LEU A 241 21.46 -0.34 8.69
C LEU A 241 20.85 -0.09 10.08
N ALA A 242 21.13 1.07 10.69
CA ALA A 242 20.54 1.45 11.98
C ALA A 242 19.03 1.67 11.89
N GLY A 243 18.53 2.20 10.78
CA GLY A 243 17.10 2.39 10.54
C GLY A 243 16.34 1.11 10.18
N ASN A 244 17.05 0.00 9.92
CA ASN A 244 16.45 -1.30 9.55
C ASN A 244 16.57 -2.35 10.68
N LYS A 245 16.95 -1.93 11.89
CA LYS A 245 17.10 -2.83 13.04
C LYS A 245 15.84 -2.91 13.88
#